data_213db3182a21997862776a0bb5f04399
#
_entry.id   213db3182a21997862776a0bb5f04399
#
_cell.length_a   1.000
_cell.length_b   1.000
_cell.length_c   1.000
_cell.angle_alpha   90.00
_cell.angle_beta   90.00
_cell.angle_gamma   90.00
#
_symmetry.space_group_name_H-M   'P 1'
#
loop_
_entity.id
_entity.type
_entity.pdbx_description
1 polymer ?
#
loop_
_entity_poly.entity_id
_entity_poly.type
_entity_poly.pdbx_seq_one_letter_code
_entity_poly.pdbx_strand_id
1 'polypeptide(L)'
;LPESGSPAATLICLHPLPTHGGMMDSHLFRKAANRLPALANIAVLRFNSRGTESLQGKSEGEFDNAGNERFDVAAAIEYADFHELPNPWLVGWSFGTDLALMYGLDPVVNGAVLLSPPLRYSQPEHLRAWAESGKPVKALIPEHDDFLKPAEARERFAALTQLELIAVEGAKHLWVGDSERVLDEIVASVAPEVNTPLPDTWDGPMSRQDSSAYADRTVAA
;
A
#
# COMPACT_ATOMS: atom_id res chain seq x y z
N LEU A 1 -9.43 -2.18 11.41
CA LEU A 1 -8.80 -3.07 12.38
C LEU A 1 -9.54 -4.40 12.43
N PRO A 2 -8.86 -5.52 12.77
CA PRO A 2 -9.51 -6.77 13.14
C PRO A 2 -10.53 -6.57 14.28
N GLU A 3 -11.57 -7.39 14.32
CA GLU A 3 -12.63 -7.27 15.34
C GLU A 3 -12.15 -7.66 16.75
N SER A 4 -11.16 -8.53 16.84
CA SER A 4 -10.63 -9.04 18.12
C SER A 4 -9.13 -9.30 18.05
N GLY A 5 -8.45 -9.08 19.17
CA GLY A 5 -7.02 -9.35 19.32
C GLY A 5 -6.11 -8.26 18.72
N SER A 6 -4.81 -8.45 18.88
CA SER A 6 -3.80 -7.63 18.22
C SER A 6 -3.64 -8.09 16.77
N PRO A 7 -3.55 -7.19 15.79
CA PRO A 7 -3.24 -7.55 14.42
C PRO A 7 -1.89 -8.28 14.31
N ALA A 8 -1.74 -9.15 13.32
CA ALA A 8 -0.44 -9.77 13.00
C ALA A 8 0.52 -8.76 12.35
N ALA A 9 -0.04 -7.90 11.50
CA ALA A 9 0.69 -6.83 10.82
C ALA A 9 -0.22 -5.63 10.54
N THR A 10 0.39 -4.52 10.14
CA THR A 10 -0.31 -3.29 9.76
C THR A 10 0.12 -2.85 8.37
N LEU A 11 -0.83 -2.62 7.47
CA LEU A 11 -0.57 -2.00 6.18
C LEU A 11 -0.75 -0.49 6.28
N ILE A 12 0.25 0.27 5.86
CA ILE A 12 0.16 1.72 5.63
C ILE A 12 0.03 1.91 4.12
N CYS A 13 -1.18 2.26 3.66
CA CYS A 13 -1.53 2.30 2.25
C CYS A 13 -1.27 3.68 1.63
N LEU A 14 -0.39 3.74 0.64
CA LEU A 14 -0.05 4.95 -0.12
C LEU A 14 -0.72 4.87 -1.50
N HIS A 15 -1.73 5.70 -1.72
CA HIS A 15 -2.62 5.60 -2.88
C HIS A 15 -2.00 6.08 -4.21
N PRO A 16 -2.62 5.71 -5.37
CA PRO A 16 -2.21 6.19 -6.69
C PRO A 16 -2.30 7.72 -6.81
N LEU A 17 -1.86 8.23 -7.97
CA LEU A 17 -1.74 9.67 -8.25
C LEU A 17 -3.06 10.42 -8.03
N PRO A 18 -3.12 11.40 -7.09
CA PRO A 18 -4.34 12.12 -6.74
C PRO A 18 -4.98 12.84 -7.91
N THR A 19 -4.16 13.46 -8.76
CA THR A 19 -4.63 14.21 -9.94
C THR A 19 -5.28 13.35 -11.02
N HIS A 20 -5.21 12.03 -10.87
CA HIS A 20 -5.83 11.04 -11.77
C HIS A 20 -6.84 10.14 -11.02
N GLY A 21 -7.43 10.66 -9.96
CA GLY A 21 -8.46 9.96 -9.19
C GLY A 21 -7.95 8.94 -8.18
N GLY A 22 -6.63 8.92 -7.92
CA GLY A 22 -6.07 8.11 -6.83
C GLY A 22 -6.50 8.66 -5.48
N MET A 23 -6.96 7.78 -4.60
CA MET A 23 -7.40 8.11 -3.25
C MET A 23 -7.36 6.87 -2.34
N MET A 24 -7.53 7.08 -1.04
CA MET A 24 -7.55 5.97 -0.05
C MET A 24 -8.62 4.91 -0.34
N ASP A 25 -9.71 5.29 -1.03
CA ASP A 25 -10.79 4.39 -1.41
C ASP A 25 -10.65 3.81 -2.82
N SER A 26 -9.49 3.96 -3.46
CA SER A 26 -9.15 3.22 -4.68
C SER A 26 -9.37 1.72 -4.45
N HIS A 27 -9.91 1.04 -5.45
CA HIS A 27 -10.57 -0.27 -5.28
C HIS A 27 -9.74 -1.34 -4.56
N LEU A 28 -8.41 -1.40 -4.78
CA LEU A 28 -7.53 -2.35 -4.09
C LEU A 28 -7.50 -2.10 -2.58
N PHE A 29 -7.27 -0.84 -2.17
CA PHE A 29 -7.16 -0.50 -0.76
C PHE A 29 -8.50 -0.60 -0.03
N ARG A 30 -9.59 -0.31 -0.75
CA ARG A 30 -10.93 -0.57 -0.20
C ARG A 30 -11.18 -2.06 -0.01
N LYS A 31 -10.80 -2.91 -0.98
CA LYS A 31 -10.87 -4.37 -0.82
C LYS A 31 -9.97 -4.86 0.32
N ALA A 32 -8.73 -4.37 0.41
CA ALA A 32 -7.82 -4.71 1.50
C ALA A 32 -8.46 -4.41 2.86
N ALA A 33 -8.98 -3.19 3.06
CA ALA A 33 -9.60 -2.78 4.31
C ALA A 33 -10.84 -3.58 4.70
N ASN A 34 -11.57 -4.10 3.71
CA ASN A 34 -12.77 -4.89 3.97
C ASN A 34 -12.48 -6.37 4.23
N ARG A 35 -11.40 -6.91 3.68
CA ARG A 35 -11.11 -8.35 3.70
C ARG A 35 -9.99 -8.73 4.67
N LEU A 36 -8.88 -8.00 4.66
CA LEU A 36 -7.68 -8.42 5.38
C LEU A 36 -7.82 -8.42 6.90
N PRO A 37 -8.58 -7.50 7.54
CA PRO A 37 -8.81 -7.59 8.97
C PRO A 37 -9.51 -8.88 9.41
N ALA A 38 -10.47 -9.35 8.62
CA ALA A 38 -11.23 -10.55 8.94
C ALA A 38 -10.53 -11.85 8.51
N LEU A 39 -9.88 -11.84 7.34
CA LEU A 39 -9.33 -13.06 6.72
C LEU A 39 -7.87 -13.33 7.07
N ALA A 40 -7.11 -12.30 7.43
CA ALA A 40 -5.67 -12.39 7.67
C ALA A 40 -5.22 -11.73 8.98
N ASN A 41 -6.14 -11.23 9.81
CA ASN A 41 -5.81 -10.51 11.04
C ASN A 41 -4.84 -9.34 10.83
N ILE A 42 -4.98 -8.60 9.72
CA ILE A 42 -4.11 -7.49 9.34
C ILE A 42 -4.86 -6.16 9.52
N ALA A 43 -4.24 -5.20 10.21
CA ALA A 43 -4.73 -3.83 10.27
C ALA A 43 -4.44 -3.11 8.94
N VAL A 44 -5.38 -2.25 8.49
CA VAL A 44 -5.22 -1.49 7.25
C VAL A 44 -5.43 -0.01 7.54
N LEU A 45 -4.34 0.75 7.53
CA LEU A 45 -4.33 2.20 7.65
C LEU A 45 -4.39 2.82 6.25
N ARG A 46 -5.44 3.58 5.97
CA ARG A 46 -5.64 4.28 4.70
C ARG A 46 -5.91 5.76 4.98
N PHE A 47 -5.34 6.60 4.17
CA PHE A 47 -5.53 8.04 4.25
C PHE A 47 -5.43 8.67 2.85
N ASN A 48 -5.98 9.86 2.70
CA ASN A 48 -5.76 10.69 1.53
C ASN A 48 -4.55 11.59 1.78
N SER A 49 -3.57 11.57 0.90
CA SER A 49 -2.49 12.56 0.92
C SER A 49 -3.04 13.96 0.64
N ARG A 50 -2.23 14.97 0.91
CA ARG A 50 -2.58 16.39 0.70
C ARG A 50 -3.18 16.66 -0.68
N GLY A 51 -4.20 17.51 -0.72
CA GLY A 51 -4.85 17.94 -1.95
C GLY A 51 -5.66 16.86 -2.68
N THR A 52 -5.83 15.67 -2.10
CA THR A 52 -6.61 14.59 -2.72
C THR A 52 -8.10 14.87 -2.66
N GLU A 53 -8.77 14.82 -3.80
CA GLU A 53 -10.24 14.90 -3.89
C GLU A 53 -10.87 13.52 -3.76
N SER A 54 -11.94 13.43 -3.00
CA SER A 54 -12.72 12.21 -2.79
C SER A 54 -14.21 12.53 -2.65
N LEU A 55 -15.04 11.51 -2.55
CA LEU A 55 -16.49 11.69 -2.29
C LEU A 55 -16.77 12.34 -0.93
N GLN A 56 -15.83 12.25 0.02
CA GLN A 56 -15.94 12.85 1.35
C GLN A 56 -15.42 14.30 1.40
N GLY A 57 -14.89 14.81 0.29
CA GLY A 57 -14.32 16.14 0.18
C GLY A 57 -12.85 16.09 -0.22
N LYS A 58 -12.19 17.25 -0.15
CA LYS A 58 -10.77 17.40 -0.45
C LYS A 58 -9.95 17.46 0.85
N SER A 59 -8.87 16.68 0.91
CA SER A 59 -7.91 16.76 2.02
C SER A 59 -7.17 18.11 2.01
N GLU A 60 -6.75 18.56 3.18
CA GLU A 60 -6.02 19.83 3.33
C GLU A 60 -4.70 19.81 2.55
N GLY A 61 -4.21 21.01 2.21
CA GLY A 61 -3.01 21.19 1.43
C GLY A 61 -3.23 20.98 -0.06
N GLU A 62 -2.13 20.85 -0.79
CA GLU A 62 -2.12 20.68 -2.24
C GLU A 62 -1.11 19.61 -2.66
N PHE A 63 -1.41 18.90 -3.75
CA PHE A 63 -0.49 17.97 -4.38
C PHE A 63 0.78 18.68 -4.84
N ASP A 64 1.96 18.17 -4.44
CA ASP A 64 3.26 18.80 -4.68
C ASP A 64 4.26 17.87 -5.41
N ASN A 65 3.76 17.02 -6.29
CA ASN A 65 4.60 16.16 -7.14
C ASN A 65 5.63 15.34 -6.34
N ALA A 66 5.20 14.68 -5.29
CA ALA A 66 5.98 13.90 -4.33
C ALA A 66 6.90 14.73 -3.40
N GLY A 67 6.85 16.04 -3.41
CA GLY A 67 7.68 16.89 -2.56
C GLY A 67 7.20 16.92 -1.12
N ASN A 68 6.07 17.59 -0.90
CA ASN A 68 5.50 17.75 0.44
C ASN A 68 4.70 16.54 0.93
N GLU A 69 4.34 15.60 0.04
CA GLU A 69 3.73 14.32 0.43
C GLU A 69 4.59 13.52 1.42
N ARG A 70 5.89 13.85 1.55
CA ARG A 70 6.77 13.33 2.61
C ARG A 70 6.21 13.50 4.01
N PHE A 71 5.53 14.61 4.26
CA PHE A 71 4.93 14.86 5.58
C PHE A 71 3.70 14.00 5.84
N ASP A 72 2.97 13.63 4.78
CA ASP A 72 1.82 12.74 4.88
C ASP A 72 2.27 11.31 5.15
N VAL A 73 3.38 10.87 4.52
CA VAL A 73 4.00 9.56 4.77
C VAL A 73 4.52 9.50 6.21
N ALA A 74 5.27 10.53 6.65
CA ALA A 74 5.79 10.61 8.01
C ALA A 74 4.66 10.56 9.05
N ALA A 75 3.59 11.36 8.85
CA ALA A 75 2.44 11.36 9.75
C ALA A 75 1.74 10.00 9.84
N ALA A 76 1.65 9.26 8.71
CA ALA A 76 1.05 7.93 8.71
C ALA A 76 1.92 6.90 9.45
N ILE A 77 3.24 6.99 9.33
CA ILE A 77 4.19 6.13 10.06
C ILE A 77 4.15 6.48 11.56
N GLU A 78 4.21 7.76 11.92
CA GLU A 78 4.09 8.23 13.29
C GLU A 78 2.75 7.83 13.94
N TYR A 79 1.66 7.87 13.17
CA TYR A 79 0.35 7.41 13.62
C TYR A 79 0.38 5.91 13.98
N ALA A 80 0.99 5.09 13.12
CA ALA A 80 1.08 3.66 13.36
C ALA A 80 1.94 3.35 14.60
N ASP A 81 3.06 4.07 14.78
CA ASP A 81 3.95 3.94 15.95
C ASP A 81 3.26 4.40 17.23
N PHE A 82 2.65 5.59 17.23
CA PHE A 82 1.95 6.16 18.38
C PHE A 82 0.79 5.29 18.87
N HIS A 83 0.08 4.63 17.94
CA HIS A 83 -1.02 3.71 18.27
C HIS A 83 -0.55 2.26 18.48
N GLU A 84 0.76 2.04 18.57
CA GLU A 84 1.36 0.71 18.80
C GLU A 84 0.84 -0.36 17.81
N LEU A 85 0.59 0.05 16.56
CA LEU A 85 0.14 -0.86 15.53
C LEU A 85 1.30 -1.80 15.12
N PRO A 86 1.13 -3.13 15.25
CA PRO A 86 2.25 -4.06 15.11
C PRO A 86 2.71 -4.22 13.67
N ASN A 87 3.99 -4.47 13.50
CA ASN A 87 4.63 -4.85 12.24
C ASN A 87 4.19 -3.98 11.05
N PRO A 88 4.44 -2.63 11.06
CA PRO A 88 4.02 -1.76 9.97
C PRO A 88 4.74 -2.09 8.65
N TRP A 89 3.98 -2.23 7.58
CA TRP A 89 4.46 -2.38 6.21
C TRP A 89 3.87 -1.29 5.33
N LEU A 90 4.69 -0.72 4.45
CA LEU A 90 4.19 0.18 3.43
C LEU A 90 3.63 -0.62 2.24
N VAL A 91 2.44 -0.25 1.79
CA VAL A 91 1.87 -0.76 0.54
C VAL A 91 1.61 0.43 -0.37
N GLY A 92 2.53 0.66 -1.30
CA GLY A 92 2.39 1.71 -2.30
C GLY A 92 1.73 1.18 -3.57
N TRP A 93 0.87 1.99 -4.19
CA TRP A 93 0.34 1.69 -5.51
C TRP A 93 0.60 2.85 -6.47
N SER A 94 1.24 2.58 -7.63
CA SER A 94 1.61 3.58 -8.63
C SER A 94 2.40 4.73 -7.98
N PHE A 95 1.91 5.96 -7.99
CA PHE A 95 2.52 7.10 -7.30
C PHE A 95 2.90 6.81 -5.84
N GLY A 96 2.05 6.08 -5.12
CA GLY A 96 2.35 5.68 -3.74
C GLY A 96 3.60 4.83 -3.59
N THR A 97 4.06 4.15 -4.65
CA THR A 97 5.33 3.40 -4.63
C THR A 97 6.54 4.32 -4.61
N ASP A 98 6.47 5.43 -5.34
CA ASP A 98 7.52 6.46 -5.28
C ASP A 98 7.61 7.06 -3.88
N LEU A 99 6.45 7.37 -3.26
CA LEU A 99 6.43 7.87 -1.87
C LEU A 99 7.01 6.86 -0.89
N ALA A 100 6.67 5.57 -1.02
CA ALA A 100 7.24 4.51 -0.18
C ALA A 100 8.76 4.45 -0.30
N LEU A 101 9.29 4.48 -1.53
CA LEU A 101 10.72 4.41 -1.79
C LEU A 101 11.47 5.66 -1.32
N MET A 102 10.89 6.85 -1.50
CA MET A 102 11.53 8.12 -1.17
C MET A 102 11.51 8.43 0.33
N TYR A 103 10.44 8.09 1.02
CA TYR A 103 10.15 8.61 2.36
C TYR A 103 9.77 7.54 3.39
N GLY A 104 9.62 6.29 2.94
CA GLY A 104 9.12 5.22 3.81
C GLY A 104 10.18 4.45 4.58
N LEU A 105 11.46 4.76 4.40
CA LEU A 105 12.53 4.07 5.10
C LEU A 105 12.67 4.62 6.54
N ASP A 106 11.96 3.99 7.44
CA ASP A 106 11.89 4.34 8.86
C ASP A 106 12.19 3.12 9.73
N PRO A 107 12.78 3.27 10.95
CA PRO A 107 13.06 2.14 11.84
C PRO A 107 11.86 1.26 12.16
N VAL A 108 10.67 1.84 12.34
CA VAL A 108 9.44 1.08 12.69
C VAL A 108 8.83 0.34 11.51
N VAL A 109 9.14 0.73 10.28
CA VAL A 109 8.65 0.09 9.06
C VAL A 109 9.40 -1.21 8.79
N ASN A 110 8.71 -2.33 8.66
CA ASN A 110 9.31 -3.65 8.46
C ASN A 110 9.68 -3.96 7.00
N GLY A 111 8.98 -3.37 6.04
CA GLY A 111 9.25 -3.59 4.63
C GLY A 111 8.26 -2.85 3.74
N ALA A 112 8.31 -3.09 2.44
CA ALA A 112 7.42 -2.46 1.47
C ALA A 112 6.92 -3.44 0.42
N VAL A 113 5.65 -3.27 0.03
CA VAL A 113 5.05 -3.91 -1.15
C VAL A 113 4.71 -2.82 -2.16
N LEU A 114 5.26 -2.94 -3.35
CA LEU A 114 5.16 -1.96 -4.43
C LEU A 114 4.26 -2.51 -5.55
N LEU A 115 3.12 -1.88 -5.78
CA LEU A 115 2.14 -2.28 -6.78
C LEU A 115 2.23 -1.36 -8.00
N SER A 116 2.59 -1.90 -9.16
CA SER A 116 2.78 -1.13 -10.42
C SER A 116 3.68 0.10 -10.23
N PRO A 117 4.93 -0.03 -9.74
CA PRO A 117 5.82 1.09 -9.51
C PRO A 117 6.25 1.74 -10.82
N PRO A 118 5.96 3.04 -11.07
CA PRO A 118 6.40 3.73 -12.28
C PRO A 118 7.84 4.24 -12.19
N LEU A 119 8.40 4.35 -10.97
CA LEU A 119 9.71 4.96 -10.69
C LEU A 119 9.84 6.35 -11.34
N ARG A 120 8.82 7.18 -11.15
CA ARG A 120 8.74 8.50 -11.78
C ARG A 120 9.47 9.57 -10.97
N TYR A 121 9.40 9.47 -9.64
CA TYR A 121 9.97 10.44 -8.71
C TYR A 121 11.14 9.85 -7.92
N SER A 122 11.08 8.57 -7.59
CA SER A 122 12.18 7.88 -6.91
C SER A 122 13.43 7.79 -7.79
N GLN A 123 14.57 8.00 -7.15
CA GLN A 123 15.89 8.04 -7.78
C GLN A 123 16.73 6.84 -7.36
N PRO A 124 17.83 6.53 -8.05
CA PRO A 124 18.71 5.40 -7.70
C PRO A 124 19.23 5.41 -6.25
N GLU A 125 19.43 6.59 -5.65
CA GLU A 125 19.83 6.71 -4.24
C GLU A 125 18.77 6.18 -3.28
N HIS A 126 17.48 6.34 -3.57
CA HIS A 126 16.43 5.78 -2.75
C HIS A 126 16.46 4.25 -2.79
N LEU A 127 16.66 3.66 -3.97
CA LEU A 127 16.80 2.21 -4.11
C LEU A 127 18.02 1.67 -3.36
N ARG A 128 19.14 2.39 -3.42
CA ARG A 128 20.34 2.03 -2.65
C ARG A 128 20.13 2.10 -1.15
N ALA A 129 19.44 3.13 -0.65
CA ALA A 129 19.12 3.26 0.77
C ALA A 129 18.26 2.07 1.27
N TRP A 130 17.26 1.65 0.48
CA TRP A 130 16.49 0.44 0.78
C TRP A 130 17.37 -0.82 0.73
N ALA A 131 18.29 -0.94 -0.23
CA ALA A 131 19.22 -2.07 -0.31
C ALA A 131 20.13 -2.15 0.92
N GLU A 132 20.70 -1.01 1.34
CA GLU A 132 21.57 -0.90 2.51
C GLU A 132 20.81 -1.19 3.83
N SER A 133 19.52 -0.90 3.90
CA SER A 133 18.70 -1.21 5.07
C SER A 133 18.47 -2.70 5.28
N GLY A 134 18.57 -3.51 4.22
CA GLY A 134 18.26 -4.93 4.23
C GLY A 134 16.77 -5.26 4.43
N LYS A 135 15.89 -4.26 4.56
CA LYS A 135 14.46 -4.48 4.73
C LYS A 135 13.85 -5.12 3.48
N PRO A 136 12.94 -6.09 3.64
CA PRO A 136 12.33 -6.77 2.51
C PRO A 136 11.49 -5.82 1.66
N VAL A 137 11.60 -5.97 0.35
CA VAL A 137 10.78 -5.26 -0.63
C VAL A 137 10.24 -6.26 -1.64
N LYS A 138 8.94 -6.24 -1.86
CA LYS A 138 8.28 -6.98 -2.94
C LYS A 138 7.70 -6.01 -3.95
N ALA A 139 7.88 -6.26 -5.24
CA ALA A 139 7.26 -5.48 -6.31
C ALA A 139 6.41 -6.38 -7.21
N LEU A 140 5.15 -6.04 -7.38
CA LEU A 140 4.25 -6.66 -8.34
C LEU A 140 4.19 -5.78 -9.59
N ILE A 141 4.64 -6.33 -10.70
CA ILE A 141 4.72 -5.63 -11.98
C ILE A 141 3.73 -6.26 -12.95
N PRO A 142 2.68 -5.54 -13.37
CA PRO A 142 1.76 -6.03 -14.38
C PRO A 142 2.49 -6.27 -15.72
N GLU A 143 2.20 -7.39 -16.40
CA GLU A 143 2.78 -7.66 -17.71
C GLU A 143 2.49 -6.55 -18.72
N HIS A 144 1.25 -6.03 -18.66
CA HIS A 144 0.77 -4.99 -19.56
C HIS A 144 0.72 -3.61 -18.90
N ASP A 145 1.70 -3.32 -18.01
CA ASP A 145 1.82 -2.00 -17.40
C ASP A 145 2.19 -0.95 -18.47
N ASP A 146 1.51 0.20 -18.42
CA ASP A 146 1.73 1.30 -19.36
C ASP A 146 2.96 2.15 -19.02
N PHE A 147 3.48 2.03 -17.78
CA PHE A 147 4.58 2.87 -17.27
C PHE A 147 5.88 2.12 -17.11
N LEU A 148 5.84 0.89 -16.59
CA LEU A 148 7.05 0.10 -16.36
C LEU A 148 6.76 -1.39 -16.51
N LYS A 149 7.26 -1.99 -17.59
CA LYS A 149 7.10 -3.41 -17.89
C LYS A 149 8.09 -4.28 -17.10
N PRO A 150 7.79 -5.59 -16.89
CA PRO A 150 8.64 -6.47 -16.06
C PRO A 150 10.11 -6.52 -16.45
N ALA A 151 10.45 -6.50 -17.74
CA ALA A 151 11.84 -6.53 -18.18
C ALA A 151 12.60 -5.27 -17.77
N GLU A 152 12.03 -4.10 -18.06
CA GLU A 152 12.59 -2.81 -17.67
C GLU A 152 12.64 -2.64 -16.14
N ALA A 153 11.60 -3.13 -15.43
CA ALA A 153 11.58 -3.10 -13.97
C ALA A 153 12.78 -3.85 -13.37
N ARG A 154 13.13 -5.03 -13.89
CA ARG A 154 14.31 -5.78 -13.41
C ARG A 154 15.60 -4.97 -13.56
N GLU A 155 15.76 -4.23 -14.65
CA GLU A 155 16.92 -3.39 -14.88
C GLU A 155 16.93 -2.18 -13.93
N ARG A 156 15.81 -1.48 -13.80
CA ARG A 156 15.72 -0.27 -12.98
C ARG A 156 15.83 -0.55 -11.50
N PHE A 157 15.38 -1.70 -11.04
CA PHE A 157 15.49 -2.14 -9.65
C PHE A 157 16.78 -2.92 -9.35
N ALA A 158 17.71 -3.06 -10.28
CA ALA A 158 18.91 -3.91 -10.10
C ALA A 158 19.76 -3.59 -8.86
N ALA A 159 19.74 -2.33 -8.40
CA ALA A 159 20.44 -1.92 -7.19
C ALA A 159 19.79 -2.46 -5.89
N LEU A 160 18.52 -2.85 -5.93
CA LEU A 160 17.76 -3.34 -4.78
C LEU A 160 17.84 -4.87 -4.71
N THR A 161 18.96 -5.37 -4.18
CA THR A 161 19.37 -6.79 -4.28
C THR A 161 18.45 -7.76 -3.54
N GLN A 162 17.71 -7.31 -2.51
CA GLN A 162 16.75 -8.12 -1.76
C GLN A 162 15.33 -8.04 -2.34
N LEU A 163 15.14 -7.38 -3.49
CA LEU A 163 13.82 -7.24 -4.11
C LEU A 163 13.30 -8.60 -4.59
N GLU A 164 12.11 -8.95 -4.14
CA GLU A 164 11.29 -9.98 -4.77
C GLU A 164 10.41 -9.33 -5.85
N LEU A 165 10.75 -9.53 -7.12
CA LEU A 165 9.99 -8.98 -8.25
C LEU A 165 9.14 -10.04 -8.90
N ILE A 166 7.82 -9.85 -8.86
CA ILE A 166 6.81 -10.74 -9.45
C ILE A 166 6.22 -10.05 -10.69
N ALA A 167 6.41 -10.65 -11.86
CA ALA A 167 5.68 -10.29 -13.06
C ALA A 167 4.32 -10.98 -13.06
N VAL A 168 3.23 -10.22 -13.18
CA VAL A 168 1.88 -10.76 -13.15
C VAL A 168 1.32 -10.80 -14.57
N GLU A 169 1.21 -12.02 -15.11
CA GLU A 169 0.73 -12.28 -16.47
C GLU A 169 -0.70 -11.76 -16.67
N GLY A 170 -0.96 -11.13 -17.81
CA GLY A 170 -2.25 -10.56 -18.19
C GLY A 170 -2.67 -9.31 -17.43
N ALA A 171 -2.04 -8.99 -16.30
CA ALA A 171 -2.41 -7.87 -15.47
C ALA A 171 -2.07 -6.52 -16.11
N LYS A 172 -2.83 -5.49 -15.72
CA LYS A 172 -2.66 -4.09 -16.14
C LYS A 172 -2.43 -3.19 -14.93
N HIS A 173 -1.96 -1.98 -15.16
CA HIS A 173 -1.57 -0.99 -14.14
C HIS A 173 -2.57 -0.83 -12.98
N LEU A 174 -3.86 -0.87 -13.28
CA LEU A 174 -4.91 -0.65 -12.29
C LEU A 174 -5.42 -1.94 -11.60
N TRP A 175 -4.87 -3.12 -11.90
CA TRP A 175 -5.23 -4.38 -11.25
C TRP A 175 -6.72 -4.74 -11.31
N VAL A 176 -7.43 -4.28 -12.33
CA VAL A 176 -8.85 -4.62 -12.51
C VAL A 176 -8.96 -6.08 -12.92
N GLY A 177 -9.62 -6.88 -12.07
CA GLY A 177 -9.71 -8.33 -12.24
C GLY A 177 -8.68 -9.12 -11.43
N ASP A 178 -7.58 -8.50 -10.98
CA ASP A 178 -6.46 -9.16 -10.30
C ASP A 178 -6.37 -8.82 -8.81
N SER A 179 -7.39 -8.17 -8.24
CA SER A 179 -7.35 -7.66 -6.87
C SER A 179 -7.10 -8.74 -5.83
N GLU A 180 -7.71 -9.91 -5.98
CA GLU A 180 -7.59 -11.05 -5.06
C GLU A 180 -6.14 -11.54 -5.04
N ARG A 181 -5.54 -11.74 -6.20
CA ARG A 181 -4.14 -12.12 -6.34
C ARG A 181 -3.20 -11.10 -5.69
N VAL A 182 -3.46 -9.80 -5.90
CA VAL A 182 -2.66 -8.74 -5.24
C VAL A 182 -2.76 -8.83 -3.73
N LEU A 183 -3.96 -9.06 -3.17
CA LEU A 183 -4.14 -9.21 -1.73
C LEU A 183 -3.41 -10.46 -1.19
N ASP A 184 -3.46 -11.58 -1.91
CA ASP A 184 -2.73 -12.80 -1.53
C ASP A 184 -1.22 -12.56 -1.48
N GLU A 185 -0.66 -11.86 -2.46
CA GLU A 185 0.77 -11.50 -2.49
C GLU A 185 1.16 -10.54 -1.35
N ILE A 186 0.28 -9.59 -1.01
CA ILE A 186 0.48 -8.73 0.16
C ILE A 186 0.49 -9.58 1.43
N VAL A 187 -0.51 -10.44 1.63
CA VAL A 187 -0.61 -11.31 2.82
C VAL A 187 0.61 -12.22 2.94
N ALA A 188 1.03 -12.86 1.85
CA ALA A 188 2.22 -13.73 1.83
C ALA A 188 3.51 -12.98 2.24
N SER A 189 3.56 -11.65 2.04
CA SER A 189 4.71 -10.83 2.44
C SER A 189 4.68 -10.42 3.91
N VAL A 190 3.49 -10.02 4.41
CA VAL A 190 3.37 -9.33 5.70
C VAL A 190 2.91 -10.25 6.84
N ALA A 191 2.27 -11.37 6.50
CA ALA A 191 1.75 -12.38 7.43
C ALA A 191 1.92 -13.78 6.81
N PRO A 192 3.16 -14.26 6.63
CA PRO A 192 3.46 -15.51 5.92
C PRO A 192 2.88 -16.76 6.58
N GLU A 193 2.44 -16.67 7.83
CA GLU A 193 1.73 -17.74 8.54
C GLU A 193 0.27 -17.90 8.08
N VAL A 194 -0.28 -16.92 7.36
CA VAL A 194 -1.64 -16.99 6.83
C VAL A 194 -1.62 -17.71 5.48
N ASN A 195 -2.47 -18.72 5.35
CA ASN A 195 -2.58 -19.48 4.10
C ASN A 195 -3.23 -18.62 3.00
N THR A 196 -2.60 -18.58 1.83
CA THR A 196 -3.14 -18.02 0.60
C THR A 196 -3.35 -19.12 -0.46
N PRO A 197 -4.30 -19.01 -1.39
CA PRO A 197 -5.18 -17.86 -1.58
C PRO A 197 -6.21 -17.67 -0.45
N LEU A 198 -6.56 -16.42 -0.19
CA LEU A 198 -7.63 -16.10 0.76
C LEU A 198 -8.99 -16.59 0.22
N PRO A 199 -9.96 -16.93 1.09
CA PRO A 199 -11.28 -17.35 0.66
C PRO A 199 -11.96 -16.32 -0.26
N ASP A 200 -12.56 -16.79 -1.37
CA ASP A 200 -13.29 -15.93 -2.30
C ASP A 200 -14.58 -15.38 -1.70
N THR A 201 -15.22 -16.19 -0.86
CA THR A 201 -16.46 -15.83 -0.15
C THR A 201 -16.17 -15.54 1.31
N TRP A 202 -16.83 -14.54 1.83
CA TRP A 202 -16.64 -14.06 3.18
C TRP A 202 -17.95 -13.50 3.73
N ASP A 203 -18.31 -13.89 4.96
CA ASP A 203 -19.54 -13.49 5.63
C ASP A 203 -19.46 -12.11 6.33
N GLY A 204 -18.40 -11.36 6.08
CA GLY A 204 -18.18 -10.03 6.64
C GLY A 204 -19.02 -8.93 5.99
N PRO A 205 -18.96 -7.71 6.52
CA PRO A 205 -19.74 -6.59 6.02
C PRO A 205 -19.42 -6.30 4.54
N MET A 206 -20.45 -6.17 3.72
CA MET A 206 -20.32 -5.80 2.31
C MET A 206 -19.94 -4.34 2.20
N SER A 207 -18.82 -4.06 1.56
CA SER A 207 -18.11 -2.77 1.48
C SER A 207 -18.92 -1.54 1.04
N ARG A 208 -20.17 -1.68 0.68
CA ARG A 208 -21.00 -0.58 0.15
C ARG A 208 -21.98 0.04 1.13
N GLN A 209 -22.17 -0.55 2.31
CA GLN A 209 -23.21 -0.09 3.24
C GLN A 209 -22.67 0.57 4.50
N ASP A 210 -21.37 0.49 4.77
CA ASP A 210 -20.77 0.95 6.03
C ASP A 210 -19.78 2.10 5.92
N SER A 211 -19.87 2.95 4.91
CA SER A 211 -19.10 4.22 4.92
C SER A 211 -19.49 5.13 6.11
N SER A 212 -20.69 4.95 6.69
CA SER A 212 -21.13 5.65 7.90
C SER A 212 -20.55 5.06 9.19
N ALA A 213 -20.34 3.75 9.27
CA ALA A 213 -19.75 3.10 10.44
C ALA A 213 -18.25 3.37 10.58
N TYR A 214 -17.56 3.68 9.48
CA TYR A 214 -16.15 4.08 9.50
C TYR A 214 -15.93 5.51 9.98
N ALA A 215 -16.87 6.43 9.71
CA ALA A 215 -16.76 7.81 10.14
C ALA A 215 -16.83 7.94 11.69
N ASP A 216 -17.57 7.08 12.37
CA ASP A 216 -17.72 7.12 13.83
C ASP A 216 -16.56 6.51 14.61
N ARG A 217 -15.71 5.69 13.98
CA ARG A 217 -14.54 5.09 14.64
C ARG A 217 -13.26 5.92 14.52
N THR A 218 -13.24 6.91 13.63
CA THR A 218 -12.08 7.80 13.43
C THR A 218 -12.11 9.06 14.28
N VAL A 219 -13.14 9.29 15.08
CA VAL A 219 -13.32 10.53 15.89
C VAL A 219 -13.33 10.26 17.41
N ALA A 220 -12.99 9.05 17.83
CA ALA A 220 -12.82 8.73 19.24
C ALA A 220 -11.32 8.54 19.56
N ALA A 221 -10.56 9.61 19.52
CA ALA A 221 -9.24 9.76 20.16
C ALA A 221 -9.12 11.17 20.71
#